data_50153ee247806987e3f48a6c2b63a6bb
#
_entry.id   50153ee247806987e3f48a6c2b63a6bb
#
_cell.length_a   1.000
_cell.length_b   1.000
_cell.length_c   1.000
_cell.angle_alpha   90.00
_cell.angle_beta   90.00
_cell.angle_gamma   90.00
#
_symmetry.space_group_name_H-M   'P 1'
#
loop_
_entity.id
_entity.type
_entity.pdbx_description
1 polymer ?
#
loop_
_entity_poly.entity_id
_entity_poly.type
_entity_poly.pdbx_seq_one_letter_code
_entity_poly.pdbx_strand_id
1 'polypeptide(L)'
;MYALLFADTGLPLWQISSLFALWSLTAVVLEVPSGAWADTVSRRRLLWIGPLLTAAGFALWVTVPSYGAFALGFVLWGAGGALGSGSLEALVYDEMERLGAADRYARVMGRTRAARLLATVAAMGLAGPVLALGGYPSVGAASVLACLLAALTATRLPEHRVPAGKGSTSWSATLRAGVAEARGDRTVRGALLLIPAVAAVWGALDEYVSLLIRDLGVADTTVPWLVLLVWAAVTLGSLFAGPAERLGTRGLAALIAGAALALAVGAGARTPAGIALVGLAFAGFQLAEVLADVRLQHRIDDARRATLTSVASLGTELVTVAVFGVYTLLGASLAHSTVFVILSVPYLVTALVLSRGRRRPRNESPEDRLRTQ
;
A
#
# COMPACT_ATOMS: atom_id res chain seq x y z
N MET A 1 -3.19 14.79 3.56
CA MET A 1 -3.64 15.94 4.40
C MET A 1 -3.05 15.92 5.80
N TYR A 2 -3.00 14.79 6.50
CA TYR A 2 -2.42 14.71 7.84
C TYR A 2 -0.94 15.10 7.91
N ALA A 3 -0.13 14.80 6.89
CA ALA A 3 1.27 15.25 6.84
C ALA A 3 1.40 16.80 6.87
N LEU A 4 0.44 17.50 6.24
CA LEU A 4 0.38 18.97 6.32
C LEU A 4 0.01 19.44 7.72
N LEU A 5 -0.99 18.81 8.36
CA LEU A 5 -1.36 19.10 9.76
C LEU A 5 -0.14 18.95 10.68
N PHE A 6 0.64 17.88 10.53
CA PHE A 6 1.83 17.63 11.35
C PHE A 6 2.92 18.71 11.12
N ALA A 7 3.15 19.07 9.86
CA ALA A 7 4.09 20.16 9.53
C ALA A 7 3.62 21.50 10.09
N ASP A 8 2.32 21.82 10.04
CA ASP A 8 1.74 23.06 10.54
C ASP A 8 1.74 23.15 12.07
N THR A 9 1.77 22.01 12.77
CA THR A 9 1.99 21.96 14.22
C THR A 9 3.46 22.12 14.62
N GLY A 10 4.35 22.34 13.64
CA GLY A 10 5.78 22.57 13.88
C GLY A 10 6.60 21.30 14.10
N LEU A 11 6.08 20.11 13.76
CA LEU A 11 6.84 18.89 13.88
C LEU A 11 7.99 18.87 12.87
N PRO A 12 9.23 18.63 13.31
CA PRO A 12 10.34 18.41 12.40
C PRO A 12 10.14 17.11 11.59
N LEU A 13 10.76 17.03 10.42
CA LEU A 13 10.58 15.93 9.47
C LEU A 13 10.83 14.54 10.10
N TRP A 14 11.80 14.42 11.02
CA TRP A 14 12.09 13.15 11.67
C TRP A 14 10.92 12.66 12.55
N GLN A 15 10.17 13.56 13.18
CA GLN A 15 8.97 13.19 13.93
C GLN A 15 7.86 12.74 12.98
N ILE A 16 7.65 13.47 11.87
CA ILE A 16 6.66 13.07 10.85
C ILE A 16 6.97 11.68 10.30
N SER A 17 8.22 11.44 9.91
CA SER A 17 8.65 10.12 9.42
C SER A 17 8.54 9.01 10.47
N SER A 18 8.82 9.32 11.74
CA SER A 18 8.66 8.34 12.82
C SER A 18 7.20 7.97 13.07
N LEU A 19 6.26 8.89 12.84
CA LEU A 19 4.82 8.60 12.89
C LEU A 19 4.42 7.61 11.79
N PHE A 20 4.91 7.79 10.57
CA PHE A 20 4.65 6.85 9.47
C PHE A 20 5.28 5.48 9.71
N ALA A 21 6.52 5.46 10.23
CA ALA A 21 7.17 4.22 10.64
C ALA A 21 6.38 3.50 11.76
N LEU A 22 5.87 4.25 12.73
CA LEU A 22 5.03 3.70 13.80
C LEU A 22 3.73 3.08 13.25
N TRP A 23 3.11 3.73 12.27
CA TRP A 23 1.92 3.19 11.60
C TRP A 23 2.20 1.87 10.90
N SER A 24 3.24 1.81 10.04
CA SER A 24 3.70 0.57 9.39
C SER A 24 4.03 -0.53 10.39
N LEU A 25 4.78 -0.21 11.45
CA LEU A 25 5.13 -1.17 12.50
C LEU A 25 3.89 -1.68 13.25
N THR A 26 2.91 -0.81 13.51
CA THR A 26 1.65 -1.21 14.14
C THR A 26 0.88 -2.19 13.27
N ALA A 27 0.79 -1.92 11.95
CA ALA A 27 0.17 -2.83 11.01
C ALA A 27 0.84 -4.21 11.02
N VAL A 28 2.18 -4.25 10.93
CA VAL A 28 2.96 -5.51 10.96
C VAL A 28 2.75 -6.29 12.26
N VAL A 29 2.82 -5.62 13.41
CA VAL A 29 2.69 -6.27 14.72
C VAL A 29 1.28 -6.82 14.92
N LEU A 30 0.26 -6.12 14.44
CA LEU A 30 -1.13 -6.50 14.63
C LEU A 30 -1.70 -7.40 13.53
N GLU A 31 -1.04 -7.53 12.38
CA GLU A 31 -1.48 -8.42 11.28
C GLU A 31 -1.71 -9.86 11.77
N VAL A 32 -0.84 -10.35 12.63
CA VAL A 32 -0.89 -11.72 13.17
C VAL A 32 -1.97 -11.91 14.24
N PRO A 33 -2.01 -11.08 15.29
CA PRO A 33 -3.07 -11.16 16.28
C PRO A 33 -4.46 -10.95 15.69
N SER A 34 -4.60 -10.06 14.69
CA SER A 34 -5.90 -9.77 14.06
C SER A 34 -6.49 -10.99 13.32
N GLY A 35 -5.66 -11.78 12.64
CA GLY A 35 -6.08 -13.05 12.04
C GLY A 35 -6.63 -14.02 13.07
N ALA A 36 -5.91 -14.22 14.20
CA ALA A 36 -6.37 -15.06 15.30
C ALA A 36 -7.66 -14.53 15.96
N TRP A 37 -7.80 -13.21 16.06
CA TRP A 37 -9.04 -12.59 16.56
C TRP A 37 -10.20 -12.76 15.59
N ALA A 38 -9.98 -12.67 14.28
CA ALA A 38 -11.01 -12.95 13.28
C ALA A 38 -11.53 -14.40 13.34
N ASP A 39 -10.71 -15.34 13.81
CA ASP A 39 -11.10 -16.72 14.03
C ASP A 39 -11.80 -16.98 15.38
N THR A 40 -11.59 -16.16 16.39
CA THR A 40 -12.12 -16.35 17.75
C THR A 40 -13.21 -15.37 18.12
N VAL A 41 -13.15 -14.14 17.62
CA VAL A 41 -14.11 -13.05 17.88
C VAL A 41 -15.07 -12.92 16.70
N SER A 42 -16.25 -12.34 16.95
CA SER A 42 -17.22 -11.99 15.90
C SER A 42 -16.57 -11.04 14.87
N ARG A 43 -16.56 -11.43 13.58
CA ARG A 43 -16.02 -10.60 12.49
C ARG A 43 -16.79 -9.28 12.37
N ARG A 44 -18.10 -9.30 12.58
CA ARG A 44 -18.92 -8.09 12.65
C ARG A 44 -18.45 -7.16 13.76
N ARG A 45 -18.07 -7.70 14.95
CA ARG A 45 -17.51 -6.87 16.02
C ARG A 45 -16.21 -6.22 15.62
N LEU A 46 -15.31 -6.94 14.97
CA LEU A 46 -14.04 -6.39 14.47
C LEU A 46 -14.29 -5.28 13.43
N LEU A 47 -15.26 -5.49 12.53
CA LEU A 47 -15.62 -4.53 11.48
C LEU A 47 -16.23 -3.22 12.00
N TRP A 48 -16.89 -3.20 13.16
CA TRP A 48 -17.39 -1.93 13.72
C TRP A 48 -16.42 -1.31 14.74
N ILE A 49 -15.62 -2.11 15.46
CA ILE A 49 -14.59 -1.60 16.38
C ILE A 49 -13.48 -0.90 15.59
N GLY A 50 -13.03 -1.47 14.48
CA GLY A 50 -11.95 -0.91 13.66
C GLY A 50 -12.16 0.56 13.29
N PRO A 51 -13.28 0.92 12.64
CA PRO A 51 -13.59 2.33 12.35
C PRO A 51 -13.73 3.22 13.59
N LEU A 52 -14.19 2.70 14.74
CA LEU A 52 -14.24 3.49 15.98
C LEU A 52 -12.85 3.84 16.51
N LEU A 53 -11.90 2.89 16.44
CA LEU A 53 -10.51 3.17 16.79
C LEU A 53 -9.92 4.24 15.86
N THR A 54 -10.17 4.14 14.57
CA THR A 54 -9.76 5.14 13.57
C THR A 54 -10.39 6.50 13.85
N ALA A 55 -11.70 6.54 14.17
CA ALA A 55 -12.40 7.78 14.54
C ALA A 55 -11.77 8.43 15.78
N ALA A 56 -11.47 7.65 16.82
CA ALA A 56 -10.80 8.14 18.02
C ALA A 56 -9.41 8.72 17.70
N GLY A 57 -8.64 8.07 16.82
CA GLY A 57 -7.36 8.58 16.34
C GLY A 57 -7.49 9.93 15.63
N PHE A 58 -8.42 10.07 14.69
CA PHE A 58 -8.64 11.31 13.96
C PHE A 58 -9.20 12.43 14.86
N ALA A 59 -10.10 12.09 15.79
CA ALA A 59 -10.57 13.05 16.78
C ALA A 59 -9.41 13.58 17.64
N LEU A 60 -8.53 12.69 18.10
CA LEU A 60 -7.37 13.04 18.90
C LEU A 60 -6.43 14.00 18.15
N TRP A 61 -6.20 13.77 16.84
CA TRP A 61 -5.32 14.61 16.04
C TRP A 61 -5.77 16.06 15.94
N VAL A 62 -7.09 16.30 15.86
CA VAL A 62 -7.62 17.67 15.70
C VAL A 62 -7.96 18.34 17.03
N THR A 63 -8.16 17.57 18.12
CA THR A 63 -8.47 18.14 19.46
C THR A 63 -7.22 18.38 20.30
N VAL A 64 -6.18 17.55 20.15
CA VAL A 64 -4.93 17.64 20.91
C VAL A 64 -3.74 17.52 19.95
N PRO A 65 -3.47 18.54 19.11
CA PRO A 65 -2.42 18.47 18.09
C PRO A 65 -1.03 18.44 18.75
N SER A 66 -0.52 17.25 18.99
CA SER A 66 0.79 17.01 19.60
C SER A 66 1.39 15.72 19.07
N TYR A 67 2.72 15.59 19.08
CA TYR A 67 3.41 14.38 18.63
C TYR A 67 2.87 13.09 19.29
N GLY A 68 2.64 13.12 20.61
CA GLY A 68 2.10 11.97 21.34
C GLY A 68 0.68 11.59 20.90
N ALA A 69 -0.17 12.60 20.65
CA ALA A 69 -1.52 12.39 20.16
C ALA A 69 -1.51 11.85 18.70
N PHE A 70 -0.63 12.35 17.85
CA PHE A 70 -0.45 11.84 16.49
C PHE A 70 0.05 10.40 16.49
N ALA A 71 1.03 10.08 17.36
CA ALA A 71 1.54 8.73 17.54
C ALA A 71 0.44 7.75 18.00
N LEU A 72 -0.31 8.11 19.04
CA LEU A 72 -1.43 7.29 19.52
C LEU A 72 -2.51 7.13 18.44
N GLY A 73 -2.82 8.19 17.69
CA GLY A 73 -3.78 8.14 16.60
C GLY A 73 -3.35 7.18 15.48
N PHE A 74 -2.06 7.13 15.13
CA PHE A 74 -1.55 6.15 14.17
C PHE A 74 -1.60 4.71 14.70
N VAL A 75 -1.33 4.49 15.97
CA VAL A 75 -1.52 3.17 16.60
C VAL A 75 -2.99 2.76 16.54
N LEU A 76 -3.92 3.67 16.87
CA LEU A 76 -5.36 3.40 16.80
C LEU A 76 -5.81 3.13 15.35
N TRP A 77 -5.33 3.91 14.39
CA TRP A 77 -5.65 3.71 12.98
C TRP A 77 -5.08 2.40 12.43
N GLY A 78 -3.81 2.11 12.73
CA GLY A 78 -3.19 0.83 12.36
C GLY A 78 -3.90 -0.37 12.98
N ALA A 79 -4.27 -0.28 14.26
CA ALA A 79 -5.06 -1.30 14.93
C ALA A 79 -6.45 -1.48 14.28
N GLY A 80 -7.13 -0.37 13.97
CA GLY A 80 -8.42 -0.39 13.29
C GLY A 80 -8.34 -1.06 11.91
N GLY A 81 -7.28 -0.76 11.15
CA GLY A 81 -7.00 -1.40 9.85
C GLY A 81 -6.76 -2.91 9.98
N ALA A 82 -5.92 -3.31 10.93
CA ALA A 82 -5.61 -4.71 11.19
C ALA A 82 -6.86 -5.54 11.58
N LEU A 83 -7.76 -4.99 12.40
CA LEU A 83 -9.03 -5.66 12.76
C LEU A 83 -9.96 -5.85 11.57
N GLY A 84 -9.94 -4.91 10.62
CA GLY A 84 -10.76 -4.98 9.39
C GLY A 84 -10.19 -5.92 8.33
N SER A 85 -8.88 -6.16 8.36
CA SER A 85 -8.16 -6.94 7.36
C SER A 85 -8.66 -8.39 7.32
N GLY A 86 -9.11 -8.84 6.13
CA GLY A 86 -9.66 -10.19 5.93
C GLY A 86 -11.03 -10.44 6.58
N SER A 87 -11.44 -9.66 7.57
CA SER A 87 -12.70 -9.88 8.30
C SER A 87 -13.93 -9.65 7.42
N LEU A 88 -13.90 -8.67 6.53
CA LEU A 88 -15.00 -8.37 5.61
C LEU A 88 -15.15 -9.46 4.55
N GLU A 89 -14.03 -9.84 3.93
CA GLU A 89 -13.97 -10.88 2.92
C GLU A 89 -14.49 -12.20 3.45
N ALA A 90 -14.03 -12.58 4.64
CA ALA A 90 -14.45 -13.82 5.28
C ALA A 90 -15.92 -13.79 5.71
N LEU A 91 -16.42 -12.67 6.26
CA LEU A 91 -17.84 -12.51 6.63
C LEU A 91 -18.74 -12.64 5.39
N VAL A 92 -18.39 -11.94 4.30
CA VAL A 92 -19.16 -11.97 3.06
C VAL A 92 -19.16 -13.37 2.44
N TYR A 93 -18.01 -14.06 2.47
CA TYR A 93 -17.90 -15.42 1.95
C TYR A 93 -18.81 -16.38 2.70
N ASP A 94 -18.72 -16.41 4.03
CA ASP A 94 -19.52 -17.31 4.88
C ASP A 94 -21.04 -17.06 4.71
N GLU A 95 -21.47 -15.80 4.65
CA GLU A 95 -22.88 -15.48 4.44
C GLU A 95 -23.38 -15.84 3.04
N MET A 96 -22.55 -15.65 2.00
CA MET A 96 -22.89 -16.05 0.64
C MET A 96 -22.96 -17.58 0.50
N GLU A 97 -22.06 -18.32 1.12
CA GLU A 97 -22.07 -19.78 1.15
C GLU A 97 -23.33 -20.29 1.85
N ARG A 98 -23.69 -19.73 3.01
CA ARG A 98 -24.91 -20.05 3.75
C ARG A 98 -26.19 -19.82 2.92
N LEU A 99 -26.20 -18.79 2.09
CA LEU A 99 -27.31 -18.46 1.20
C LEU A 99 -27.33 -19.27 -0.10
N GLY A 100 -26.37 -20.17 -0.32
CA GLY A 100 -26.22 -20.92 -1.57
C GLY A 100 -25.85 -20.03 -2.78
N ALA A 101 -25.24 -18.87 -2.54
CA ALA A 101 -24.91 -17.85 -3.53
C ALA A 101 -23.38 -17.58 -3.65
N ALA A 102 -22.56 -18.57 -3.33
CA ALA A 102 -21.10 -18.46 -3.37
C ALA A 102 -20.56 -18.02 -4.75
N ASP A 103 -21.24 -18.39 -5.84
CA ASP A 103 -20.97 -17.97 -7.22
C ASP A 103 -21.02 -16.45 -7.40
N ARG A 104 -21.76 -15.72 -6.55
CA ARG A 104 -21.89 -14.26 -6.59
C ARG A 104 -20.84 -13.51 -5.78
N TYR A 105 -20.01 -14.20 -4.98
CA TYR A 105 -19.00 -13.61 -4.12
C TYR A 105 -18.09 -12.62 -4.87
N ALA A 106 -17.53 -13.04 -6.01
CA ALA A 106 -16.66 -12.18 -6.82
C ALA A 106 -17.35 -10.87 -7.26
N ARG A 107 -18.66 -10.95 -7.61
CA ARG A 107 -19.44 -9.76 -8.00
C ARG A 107 -19.67 -8.81 -6.83
N VAL A 108 -19.96 -9.34 -5.64
CA VAL A 108 -20.18 -8.54 -4.43
C VAL A 108 -18.88 -7.86 -4.03
N MET A 109 -17.78 -8.60 -3.98
CA MET A 109 -16.45 -8.04 -3.64
C MET A 109 -15.97 -7.02 -4.68
N GLY A 110 -16.24 -7.26 -5.96
CA GLY A 110 -15.96 -6.28 -7.02
C GLY A 110 -16.71 -4.96 -6.81
N ARG A 111 -17.99 -5.01 -6.45
CA ARG A 111 -18.78 -3.81 -6.12
C ARG A 111 -18.28 -3.10 -4.88
N THR A 112 -17.89 -3.85 -3.84
CA THR A 112 -17.32 -3.30 -2.60
C THR A 112 -16.02 -2.55 -2.88
N ARG A 113 -15.13 -3.13 -3.71
CA ARG A 113 -13.88 -2.48 -4.13
C ARG A 113 -14.14 -1.21 -4.95
N ALA A 114 -15.08 -1.26 -5.88
CA ALA A 114 -15.47 -0.09 -6.67
C ALA A 114 -16.05 1.02 -5.78
N ALA A 115 -16.93 0.69 -4.84
CA ALA A 115 -17.48 1.65 -3.87
C ALA A 115 -16.39 2.28 -3.01
N ARG A 116 -15.41 1.50 -2.55
CA ARG A 116 -14.24 2.00 -1.82
C ARG A 116 -13.43 3.01 -2.64
N LEU A 117 -13.15 2.69 -3.90
CA LEU A 117 -12.43 3.60 -4.79
C LEU A 117 -13.19 4.91 -5.02
N LEU A 118 -14.50 4.83 -5.29
CA LEU A 118 -15.35 6.01 -5.46
C LEU A 118 -15.39 6.87 -4.19
N ALA A 119 -15.50 6.24 -3.01
CA ALA A 119 -15.47 6.94 -1.73
C ALA A 119 -14.11 7.63 -1.49
N THR A 120 -13.00 6.99 -1.86
CA THR A 120 -11.66 7.58 -1.75
C THR A 120 -11.53 8.81 -2.66
N VAL A 121 -11.96 8.71 -3.92
CA VAL A 121 -11.97 9.84 -4.87
C VAL A 121 -12.85 10.98 -4.35
N ALA A 122 -14.05 10.66 -3.84
CA ALA A 122 -14.95 11.66 -3.26
C ALA A 122 -14.34 12.34 -2.03
N ALA A 123 -13.72 11.58 -1.12
CA ALA A 123 -13.05 12.12 0.06
C ALA A 123 -11.89 13.06 -0.31
N MET A 124 -11.06 12.68 -1.30
CA MET A 124 -9.97 13.53 -1.80
C MET A 124 -10.51 14.81 -2.46
N GLY A 125 -11.56 14.68 -3.29
CA GLY A 125 -12.19 15.84 -3.95
C GLY A 125 -12.85 16.80 -2.96
N LEU A 126 -13.42 16.29 -1.86
CA LEU A 126 -14.03 17.11 -0.80
C LEU A 126 -13.00 17.70 0.17
N ALA A 127 -11.79 17.16 0.26
CA ALA A 127 -10.80 17.57 1.24
C ALA A 127 -10.42 19.05 1.11
N GLY A 128 -10.23 19.56 -0.12
CA GLY A 128 -9.92 20.97 -0.37
C GLY A 128 -11.04 21.92 0.06
N PRO A 129 -12.28 21.75 -0.44
CA PRO A 129 -13.44 22.54 0.00
C PRO A 129 -13.68 22.49 1.52
N VAL A 130 -13.60 21.31 2.13
CA VAL A 130 -13.80 21.16 3.59
C VAL A 130 -12.69 21.87 4.38
N LEU A 131 -11.44 21.79 3.89
CA LEU A 131 -10.32 22.51 4.49
C LEU A 131 -10.54 24.05 4.40
N ALA A 132 -11.05 24.54 3.27
CA ALA A 132 -11.33 25.96 3.06
C ALA A 132 -12.45 26.47 3.99
N LEU A 133 -13.42 25.63 4.36
CA LEU A 133 -14.55 26.01 5.22
C LEU A 133 -14.17 26.16 6.70
N GLY A 134 -13.25 25.36 7.22
CA GLY A 134 -12.95 25.38 8.66
C GLY A 134 -11.62 24.71 9.05
N GLY A 135 -10.68 24.65 8.12
CA GLY A 135 -9.33 24.13 8.39
C GLY A 135 -9.31 22.65 8.73
N TYR A 136 -8.23 22.22 9.39
CA TYR A 136 -8.05 20.82 9.82
C TYR A 136 -9.14 20.30 10.77
N PRO A 137 -9.71 21.12 11.70
CA PRO A 137 -10.82 20.65 12.53
C PRO A 137 -12.03 20.17 11.72
N SER A 138 -12.38 20.86 10.62
CA SER A 138 -13.49 20.47 9.75
C SER A 138 -13.19 19.16 9.00
N VAL A 139 -11.96 19.00 8.50
CA VAL A 139 -11.50 17.76 7.87
C VAL A 139 -11.52 16.60 8.87
N GLY A 140 -11.04 16.83 10.10
CA GLY A 140 -11.09 15.86 11.16
C GLY A 140 -12.50 15.45 11.54
N ALA A 141 -13.41 16.42 11.71
CA ALA A 141 -14.83 16.16 12.02
C ALA A 141 -15.52 15.34 10.91
N ALA A 142 -15.28 15.68 9.63
CA ALA A 142 -15.79 14.91 8.49
C ALA A 142 -15.24 13.47 8.48
N SER A 143 -13.95 13.30 8.77
CA SER A 143 -13.30 11.98 8.84
C SER A 143 -13.86 11.14 9.99
N VAL A 144 -14.04 11.73 11.17
CA VAL A 144 -14.67 11.07 12.33
C VAL A 144 -16.09 10.65 11.99
N LEU A 145 -16.90 11.55 11.39
CA LEU A 145 -18.26 11.23 10.98
C LEU A 145 -18.31 10.06 9.99
N ALA A 146 -17.43 10.05 8.99
CA ALA A 146 -17.33 8.96 8.03
C ALA A 146 -17.01 7.61 8.72
N CYS A 147 -16.08 7.61 9.67
CA CYS A 147 -15.74 6.42 10.46
C CYS A 147 -16.91 5.96 11.35
N LEU A 148 -17.63 6.89 11.98
CA LEU A 148 -18.81 6.56 12.78
C LEU A 148 -19.93 5.95 11.92
N LEU A 149 -20.17 6.49 10.71
CA LEU A 149 -21.12 5.92 9.75
C LEU A 149 -20.68 4.53 9.29
N ALA A 150 -19.39 4.32 9.04
CA ALA A 150 -18.85 3.00 8.72
C ALA A 150 -19.07 2.00 9.86
N ALA A 151 -18.80 2.39 11.11
CA ALA A 151 -19.05 1.57 12.28
C ALA A 151 -20.55 1.23 12.40
N LEU A 152 -21.43 2.23 12.25
CA LEU A 152 -22.89 2.04 12.31
C LEU A 152 -23.38 1.08 11.22
N THR A 153 -22.89 1.19 9.99
CA THR A 153 -23.26 0.26 8.91
C THR A 153 -22.76 -1.15 9.18
N ALA A 154 -21.55 -1.30 9.73
CA ALA A 154 -20.99 -2.60 10.08
C ALA A 154 -21.80 -3.33 11.17
N THR A 155 -22.43 -2.62 12.11
CA THR A 155 -23.31 -3.24 13.11
C THR A 155 -24.54 -3.93 12.50
N ARG A 156 -24.96 -3.54 11.29
CA ARG A 156 -26.12 -4.09 10.57
C ARG A 156 -25.79 -5.28 9.67
N LEU A 157 -24.51 -5.62 9.55
CA LEU A 157 -24.12 -6.79 8.75
C LEU A 157 -24.62 -8.08 9.41
N PRO A 158 -25.23 -9.01 8.65
CA PRO A 158 -25.59 -10.32 9.17
C PRO A 158 -24.33 -11.11 9.49
N GLU A 159 -24.37 -11.91 10.55
CA GLU A 159 -23.29 -12.84 10.91
C GLU A 159 -23.92 -14.10 11.52
N HIS A 160 -23.86 -15.19 10.78
CA HIS A 160 -24.29 -16.52 11.22
C HIS A 160 -23.06 -17.41 11.33
N ARG A 161 -22.38 -17.34 12.45
CA ARG A 161 -21.12 -18.02 12.66
C ARG A 161 -21.32 -19.48 13.06
N VAL A 162 -20.65 -20.40 12.36
CA VAL A 162 -20.33 -21.75 12.85
C VAL A 162 -18.94 -21.65 13.49
N PRO A 163 -18.74 -22.06 14.77
CA PRO A 163 -17.44 -22.03 15.40
C PRO A 163 -16.46 -22.87 14.59
N ALA A 164 -15.41 -22.27 14.06
CA ALA A 164 -14.35 -23.00 13.39
C ALA A 164 -13.54 -23.81 14.41
N GLY A 165 -13.25 -25.08 14.08
CA GLY A 165 -12.41 -25.95 14.91
C GLY A 165 -11.00 -25.36 15.05
N LYS A 166 -10.39 -25.56 16.23
CA LYS A 166 -9.04 -25.11 16.56
C LYS A 166 -8.01 -25.63 15.55
N GLY A 167 -7.52 -24.77 14.69
CA GLY A 167 -6.51 -25.11 13.71
C GLY A 167 -5.67 -23.89 13.32
N SER A 168 -5.05 -23.18 14.29
CA SER A 168 -4.11 -22.12 13.98
C SER A 168 -2.69 -22.67 13.93
N THR A 169 -2.12 -22.78 12.74
CA THR A 169 -0.67 -22.92 12.60
C THR A 169 0.03 -21.69 13.17
N SER A 170 1.05 -21.89 13.99
CA SER A 170 1.82 -20.77 14.56
C SER A 170 2.42 -19.93 13.45
N TRP A 171 2.14 -18.63 13.43
CA TRP A 171 2.69 -17.66 12.47
C TRP A 171 4.21 -17.74 12.37
N SER A 172 4.90 -17.88 13.49
CA SER A 172 6.36 -18.02 13.51
C SER A 172 6.86 -19.28 12.79
N ALA A 173 6.06 -20.36 12.80
CA ALA A 173 6.35 -21.57 12.02
C ALA A 173 6.11 -21.31 10.52
N THR A 174 5.01 -20.64 10.17
CA THR A 174 4.66 -20.22 8.81
C THR A 174 5.74 -19.31 8.23
N LEU A 175 6.14 -18.26 8.97
CA LEU A 175 7.20 -17.34 8.54
C LEU A 175 8.55 -18.07 8.33
N ARG A 176 8.94 -18.94 9.28
CA ARG A 176 10.19 -19.73 9.15
C ARG A 176 10.16 -20.64 7.94
N ALA A 177 9.04 -21.26 7.65
CA ALA A 177 8.87 -22.11 6.47
C ALA A 177 9.01 -21.29 5.18
N GLY A 178 8.37 -20.11 5.09
CA GLY A 178 8.47 -19.22 3.93
C GLY A 178 9.89 -18.68 3.70
N VAL A 179 10.59 -18.29 4.78
CA VAL A 179 11.99 -17.84 4.69
C VAL A 179 12.93 -18.98 4.29
N ALA A 180 12.71 -20.19 4.79
CA ALA A 180 13.51 -21.37 4.42
C ALA A 180 13.34 -21.70 2.93
N GLU A 181 12.12 -21.62 2.42
CA GLU A 181 11.83 -21.83 1.00
C GLU A 181 12.42 -20.75 0.10
N ALA A 182 12.30 -19.48 0.49
CA ALA A 182 12.94 -18.36 -0.21
C ALA A 182 14.46 -18.55 -0.32
N ARG A 183 15.10 -19.21 0.64
CA ARG A 183 16.53 -19.56 0.58
C ARG A 183 16.82 -20.70 -0.39
N GLY A 184 15.91 -21.65 -0.54
CA GLY A 184 16.09 -22.85 -1.37
C GLY A 184 15.92 -22.59 -2.88
N ASP A 185 14.99 -21.73 -3.28
CA ASP A 185 14.69 -21.46 -4.70
C ASP A 185 15.07 -20.03 -5.09
N ARG A 186 16.07 -19.92 -6.01
CA ARG A 186 16.52 -18.61 -6.54
C ARG A 186 15.42 -17.87 -7.30
N THR A 187 14.47 -18.58 -7.89
CA THR A 187 13.38 -18.01 -8.68
C THR A 187 12.31 -17.40 -7.78
N VAL A 188 11.93 -18.13 -6.71
CA VAL A 188 11.01 -17.65 -5.67
C VAL A 188 11.63 -16.47 -4.93
N ARG A 189 12.91 -16.58 -4.55
CA ARG A 189 13.63 -15.48 -3.92
C ARG A 189 13.66 -14.23 -4.77
N GLY A 190 13.92 -14.35 -6.09
CA GLY A 190 13.92 -13.21 -7.00
C GLY A 190 12.54 -12.54 -7.11
N ALA A 191 11.45 -13.31 -7.09
CA ALA A 191 10.10 -12.78 -7.10
C ALA A 191 9.74 -12.12 -5.75
N LEU A 192 10.10 -12.74 -4.63
CA LEU A 192 9.90 -12.18 -3.28
C LEU A 192 10.66 -10.88 -3.05
N LEU A 193 11.85 -10.73 -3.60
CA LEU A 193 12.64 -9.49 -3.47
C LEU A 193 12.15 -8.39 -4.43
N LEU A 194 11.52 -8.76 -5.54
CA LEU A 194 11.03 -7.79 -6.52
C LEU A 194 9.86 -6.96 -5.97
N ILE A 195 8.94 -7.58 -5.21
CA ILE A 195 7.78 -6.88 -4.64
C ILE A 195 8.23 -5.74 -3.72
N PRO A 196 9.02 -5.95 -2.65
CA PRO A 196 9.52 -4.86 -1.82
C PRO A 196 10.33 -3.82 -2.60
N ALA A 197 11.16 -4.27 -3.56
CA ALA A 197 11.98 -3.36 -4.36
C ALA A 197 11.16 -2.41 -5.24
N VAL A 198 9.94 -2.80 -5.62
CA VAL A 198 9.05 -1.96 -6.42
C VAL A 198 8.05 -1.22 -5.53
N ALA A 199 7.43 -1.88 -4.55
CA ALA A 199 6.33 -1.33 -3.76
C ALA A 199 6.79 -0.37 -2.65
N ALA A 200 7.87 -0.67 -1.94
CA ALA A 200 8.19 0.00 -0.69
C ALA A 200 8.56 1.48 -0.86
N VAL A 201 9.34 1.82 -1.89
CA VAL A 201 9.84 3.20 -2.05
C VAL A 201 8.73 4.15 -2.46
N TRP A 202 7.90 3.79 -3.46
CA TRP A 202 6.82 4.68 -3.88
C TRP A 202 5.71 4.75 -2.83
N GLY A 203 5.42 3.63 -2.14
CA GLY A 203 4.48 3.62 -1.03
C GLY A 203 4.93 4.54 0.12
N ALA A 204 6.23 4.55 0.45
CA ALA A 204 6.76 5.51 1.40
C ALA A 204 6.70 6.96 0.88
N LEU A 205 7.05 7.20 -0.39
CA LEU A 205 7.03 8.53 -0.99
C LEU A 205 5.63 9.13 -1.07
N ASP A 206 4.58 8.29 -1.20
CA ASP A 206 3.18 8.74 -1.23
C ASP A 206 2.82 9.56 0.00
N GLU A 207 3.35 9.20 1.17
CA GLU A 207 3.12 9.91 2.43
C GLU A 207 3.66 11.36 2.40
N TYR A 208 4.67 11.62 1.59
CA TYR A 208 5.32 12.92 1.46
C TYR A 208 4.86 13.73 0.24
N VAL A 209 4.02 13.18 -0.64
CA VAL A 209 3.53 13.89 -1.85
C VAL A 209 2.89 15.22 -1.50
N SER A 210 2.11 15.29 -0.41
CA SER A 210 1.47 16.54 0.01
C SER A 210 2.50 17.61 0.45
N LEU A 211 3.61 17.20 1.07
CA LEU A 211 4.71 18.10 1.44
C LEU A 211 5.50 18.55 0.19
N LEU A 212 5.77 17.63 -0.75
CA LEU A 212 6.38 17.96 -2.03
C LEU A 212 5.56 19.00 -2.79
N ILE A 213 4.22 18.83 -2.83
CA ILE A 213 3.32 19.77 -3.52
C ILE A 213 3.32 21.13 -2.82
N ARG A 214 3.32 21.17 -1.48
CA ARG A 214 3.38 22.42 -0.70
C ARG A 214 4.67 23.21 -0.99
N ASP A 215 5.81 22.54 -1.17
CA ASP A 215 7.10 23.17 -1.51
C ASP A 215 7.06 23.91 -2.86
N LEU A 216 6.05 23.65 -3.71
CA LEU A 216 5.85 24.37 -4.97
C LEU A 216 5.19 25.76 -4.76
N GLY A 217 4.84 26.12 -3.52
CA GLY A 217 4.21 27.41 -3.18
C GLY A 217 2.74 27.51 -3.59
N VAL A 218 2.06 26.38 -3.85
CA VAL A 218 0.61 26.38 -4.12
C VAL A 218 -0.19 26.50 -2.83
N ALA A 219 -1.40 27.07 -2.93
CA ALA A 219 -2.30 27.17 -1.78
C ALA A 219 -2.64 25.78 -1.21
N ASP A 220 -2.72 25.66 0.12
CA ASP A 220 -3.00 24.39 0.81
C ASP A 220 -4.33 23.76 0.36
N THR A 221 -5.32 24.58 -0.03
CA THR A 221 -6.59 24.11 -0.60
C THR A 221 -6.44 23.47 -1.99
N THR A 222 -5.34 23.73 -2.70
CA THR A 222 -5.01 23.12 -4.00
C THR A 222 -4.31 21.78 -3.86
N VAL A 223 -3.61 21.55 -2.74
CA VAL A 223 -2.84 20.32 -2.51
C VAL A 223 -3.70 19.05 -2.66
N PRO A 224 -4.93 18.95 -2.09
CA PRO A 224 -5.76 17.78 -2.26
C PRO A 224 -6.09 17.44 -3.72
N TRP A 225 -6.27 18.44 -4.58
CA TRP A 225 -6.56 18.23 -6.00
C TRP A 225 -5.37 17.67 -6.76
N LEU A 226 -4.16 18.12 -6.44
CA LEU A 226 -2.94 17.58 -7.03
C LEU A 226 -2.64 16.16 -6.50
N VAL A 227 -2.91 15.87 -5.22
CA VAL A 227 -2.85 14.51 -4.67
C VAL A 227 -3.89 13.62 -5.35
N LEU A 228 -5.11 14.11 -5.58
CA LEU A 228 -6.14 13.38 -6.33
C LEU A 228 -5.68 13.04 -7.76
N LEU A 229 -4.99 13.98 -8.44
CA LEU A 229 -4.41 13.74 -9.76
C LEU A 229 -3.41 12.57 -9.73
N VAL A 230 -2.53 12.54 -8.72
CA VAL A 230 -1.56 11.44 -8.54
C VAL A 230 -2.29 10.11 -8.34
N TRP A 231 -3.27 10.06 -7.45
CA TRP A 231 -4.03 8.82 -7.19
C TRP A 231 -4.93 8.40 -8.35
N ALA A 232 -5.47 9.36 -9.13
CA ALA A 232 -6.16 9.06 -10.37
C ALA A 232 -5.22 8.38 -11.38
N ALA A 233 -3.99 8.88 -11.52
CA ALA A 233 -2.98 8.25 -12.37
C ALA A 233 -2.62 6.83 -11.90
N VAL A 234 -2.42 6.62 -10.59
CA VAL A 234 -2.18 5.30 -9.97
C VAL A 234 -3.33 4.33 -10.30
N THR A 235 -4.57 4.79 -10.13
CA THR A 235 -5.77 3.98 -10.43
C THR A 235 -5.83 3.61 -11.91
N LEU A 236 -5.59 4.58 -12.81
CA LEU A 236 -5.53 4.33 -14.25
C LEU A 236 -4.40 3.34 -14.60
N GLY A 237 -3.22 3.48 -13.97
CA GLY A 237 -2.11 2.56 -14.17
C GLY A 237 -2.48 1.12 -13.85
N SER A 238 -3.23 0.87 -12.78
CA SER A 238 -3.67 -0.47 -12.41
C SER A 238 -4.63 -1.11 -13.41
N LEU A 239 -5.41 -0.31 -14.17
CA LEU A 239 -6.31 -0.82 -15.21
C LEU A 239 -5.56 -1.42 -16.42
N PHE A 240 -4.30 -1.04 -16.61
CA PHE A 240 -3.46 -1.60 -17.68
C PHE A 240 -2.77 -2.92 -17.28
N ALA A 241 -3.03 -3.46 -16.08
CA ALA A 241 -2.39 -4.69 -15.60
C ALA A 241 -2.62 -5.87 -16.55
N GLY A 242 -3.85 -6.11 -17.01
CA GLY A 242 -4.18 -7.21 -17.93
C GLY A 242 -3.37 -7.17 -19.26
N PRO A 243 -3.43 -6.08 -20.04
CA PRO A 243 -2.59 -5.94 -21.24
C PRO A 243 -1.09 -6.03 -20.94
N ALA A 244 -0.65 -5.53 -19.78
CA ALA A 244 0.75 -5.50 -19.38
C ALA A 244 1.29 -6.87 -18.88
N GLU A 245 0.47 -7.85 -18.59
CA GLU A 245 0.92 -9.22 -18.23
C GLU A 245 1.82 -9.84 -19.31
N ARG A 246 1.63 -9.45 -20.57
CA ARG A 246 2.45 -9.89 -21.71
C ARG A 246 3.88 -9.32 -21.69
N LEU A 247 4.14 -8.33 -20.85
CA LEU A 247 5.47 -7.74 -20.75
C LEU A 247 6.46 -8.77 -20.18
N GLY A 248 7.50 -9.07 -20.96
CA GLY A 248 8.62 -9.86 -20.49
C GLY A 248 9.45 -9.12 -19.43
N THR A 249 10.50 -9.76 -18.93
CA THR A 249 11.39 -9.14 -17.91
C THR A 249 12.03 -7.83 -18.38
N ARG A 250 12.37 -7.73 -19.70
CA ARG A 250 12.89 -6.47 -20.27
C ARG A 250 11.83 -5.37 -20.32
N GLY A 251 10.58 -5.72 -20.66
CA GLY A 251 9.46 -4.77 -20.65
C GLY A 251 9.18 -4.24 -19.25
N LEU A 252 9.19 -5.11 -18.21
CA LEU A 252 9.09 -4.68 -16.83
C LEU A 252 10.26 -3.77 -16.41
N ALA A 253 11.49 -4.11 -16.80
CA ALA A 253 12.64 -3.26 -16.52
C ALA A 253 12.50 -1.87 -17.18
N ALA A 254 12.05 -1.82 -18.44
CA ALA A 254 11.79 -0.56 -19.14
C ALA A 254 10.67 0.26 -18.49
N LEU A 255 9.59 -0.38 -18.03
CA LEU A 255 8.51 0.27 -17.29
C LEU A 255 9.04 0.91 -15.99
N ILE A 256 9.78 0.16 -15.17
CA ILE A 256 10.37 0.66 -13.92
C ILE A 256 11.35 1.81 -14.19
N ALA A 257 12.21 1.68 -15.22
CA ALA A 257 13.16 2.74 -15.58
C ALA A 257 12.45 4.01 -16.06
N GLY A 258 11.43 3.87 -16.91
CA GLY A 258 10.61 4.99 -17.41
C GLY A 258 9.88 5.70 -16.25
N ALA A 259 9.30 4.94 -15.33
CA ALA A 259 8.66 5.49 -14.13
C ALA A 259 9.67 6.22 -13.23
N ALA A 260 10.88 5.65 -13.03
CA ALA A 260 11.93 6.29 -12.25
C ALA A 260 12.40 7.61 -12.86
N LEU A 261 12.55 7.67 -14.20
CA LEU A 261 12.89 8.89 -14.91
C LEU A 261 11.75 9.92 -14.83
N ALA A 262 10.50 9.49 -14.97
CA ALA A 262 9.33 10.38 -14.80
C ALA A 262 9.29 10.95 -13.38
N LEU A 263 9.59 10.16 -12.34
CA LEU A 263 9.69 10.62 -10.96
C LEU A 263 10.79 11.67 -10.80
N ALA A 264 12.00 11.37 -11.29
CA ALA A 264 13.15 12.26 -11.18
C ALA A 264 12.91 13.62 -11.90
N VAL A 265 12.39 13.56 -13.13
CA VAL A 265 12.07 14.76 -13.92
C VAL A 265 10.91 15.53 -13.29
N GLY A 266 9.83 14.84 -12.91
CA GLY A 266 8.63 15.47 -12.34
C GLY A 266 8.91 16.19 -11.03
N ALA A 267 9.59 15.54 -10.09
CA ALA A 267 9.98 16.15 -8.83
C ALA A 267 11.05 17.23 -9.00
N GLY A 268 12.03 16.98 -9.89
CA GLY A 268 13.12 17.91 -10.18
C GLY A 268 12.67 19.19 -10.88
N ALA A 269 11.59 19.16 -11.66
CA ALA A 269 11.03 20.32 -12.34
C ALA A 269 10.52 21.41 -11.37
N ARG A 270 10.14 21.04 -10.14
CA ARG A 270 9.62 21.95 -9.11
C ARG A 270 8.47 22.82 -9.59
N THR A 271 7.56 22.25 -10.37
CA THR A 271 6.39 22.94 -10.92
C THR A 271 5.12 22.11 -10.68
N PRO A 272 3.94 22.73 -10.58
CA PRO A 272 2.68 21.99 -10.48
C PRO A 272 2.47 21.01 -11.64
N ALA A 273 2.93 21.34 -12.87
CA ALA A 273 2.91 20.42 -14.02
C ALA A 273 3.79 19.18 -13.81
N GLY A 274 4.90 19.31 -13.07
CA GLY A 274 5.77 18.19 -12.70
C GLY A 274 5.06 17.13 -11.85
N ILE A 275 4.02 17.50 -11.10
CA ILE A 275 3.21 16.56 -10.30
C ILE A 275 2.47 15.56 -11.20
N ALA A 276 2.10 15.93 -12.43
CA ALA A 276 1.54 14.98 -13.38
C ALA A 276 2.54 13.88 -13.76
N LEU A 277 3.82 14.21 -13.89
CA LEU A 277 4.89 13.22 -14.10
C LEU A 277 5.13 12.36 -12.87
N VAL A 278 5.03 12.92 -11.66
CA VAL A 278 5.07 12.14 -10.41
C VAL A 278 3.90 11.15 -10.38
N GLY A 279 2.68 11.59 -10.76
CA GLY A 279 1.52 10.71 -10.89
C GLY A 279 1.74 9.59 -11.92
N LEU A 280 2.31 9.92 -13.09
CA LEU A 280 2.65 8.93 -14.10
C LEU A 280 3.71 7.92 -13.61
N ALA A 281 4.69 8.40 -12.84
CA ALA A 281 5.68 7.54 -12.20
C ALA A 281 5.04 6.55 -11.23
N PHE A 282 4.17 7.03 -10.36
CA PHE A 282 3.45 6.19 -9.39
C PHE A 282 2.51 5.20 -10.08
N ALA A 283 1.84 5.61 -11.17
CA ALA A 283 1.08 4.70 -12.03
C ALA A 283 1.95 3.56 -12.59
N GLY A 284 3.16 3.88 -13.04
CA GLY A 284 4.13 2.91 -13.54
C GLY A 284 4.64 1.96 -12.44
N PHE A 285 4.91 2.47 -11.24
CA PHE A 285 5.32 1.63 -10.10
C PHE A 285 4.18 0.74 -9.60
N GLN A 286 2.96 1.26 -9.50
CA GLN A 286 1.78 0.46 -9.17
C GLN A 286 1.56 -0.67 -10.18
N LEU A 287 1.67 -0.36 -11.47
CA LEU A 287 1.58 -1.38 -12.51
C LEU A 287 2.69 -2.42 -12.38
N ALA A 288 3.92 -2.00 -12.13
CA ALA A 288 5.06 -2.90 -11.93
C ALA A 288 4.89 -3.78 -10.68
N GLU A 289 4.31 -3.26 -9.60
CA GLU A 289 3.98 -3.99 -8.39
C GLU A 289 2.95 -5.09 -8.67
N VAL A 290 1.83 -4.76 -9.34
CA VAL A 290 0.82 -5.74 -9.75
C VAL A 290 1.44 -6.84 -10.62
N LEU A 291 2.29 -6.48 -11.58
CA LEU A 291 2.99 -7.46 -12.42
C LEU A 291 3.99 -8.32 -11.63
N ALA A 292 4.63 -7.76 -10.60
CA ALA A 292 5.51 -8.51 -9.71
C ALA A 292 4.73 -9.52 -8.88
N ASP A 293 3.58 -9.11 -8.33
CA ASP A 293 2.68 -10.00 -7.58
C ASP A 293 2.14 -11.14 -8.46
N VAL A 294 1.59 -10.82 -9.64
CA VAL A 294 1.14 -11.84 -10.60
C VAL A 294 2.25 -12.85 -10.91
N ARG A 295 3.49 -12.39 -11.13
CA ARG A 295 4.64 -13.27 -11.36
C ARG A 295 5.00 -14.14 -10.17
N LEU A 296 4.83 -13.63 -8.95
CA LEU A 296 5.00 -14.42 -7.74
C LEU A 296 3.92 -15.49 -7.67
N GLN A 297 2.63 -15.11 -7.83
CA GLN A 297 1.49 -16.04 -7.77
C GLN A 297 1.60 -17.21 -8.76
N HIS A 298 2.09 -16.94 -9.98
CA HIS A 298 2.32 -17.98 -11.00
C HIS A 298 3.48 -18.95 -10.70
N ARG A 299 4.29 -18.70 -9.67
CA ARG A 299 5.48 -19.49 -9.33
C ARG A 299 5.36 -20.26 -8.03
N ILE A 300 4.28 -20.05 -7.32
CA ILE A 300 4.03 -20.65 -6.01
C ILE A 300 2.86 -21.62 -6.08
N ASP A 301 3.02 -22.77 -5.41
CA ASP A 301 1.94 -23.72 -5.21
C ASP A 301 0.88 -23.17 -4.28
N ASP A 302 -0.39 -23.56 -4.49
CA ASP A 302 -1.53 -23.08 -3.69
C ASP A 302 -1.33 -23.28 -2.18
N ALA A 303 -0.72 -24.40 -1.78
CA ALA A 303 -0.46 -24.72 -0.38
C ALA A 303 0.50 -23.74 0.34
N ARG A 304 1.32 -22.99 -0.43
CA ARG A 304 2.37 -22.09 0.09
C ARG A 304 2.10 -20.62 -0.20
N ARG A 305 1.07 -20.33 -0.97
CA ARG A 305 0.72 -18.98 -1.44
C ARG A 305 0.59 -18.00 -0.30
N ALA A 306 -0.22 -18.33 0.72
CA ALA A 306 -0.45 -17.46 1.86
C ALA A 306 0.86 -17.10 2.60
N THR A 307 1.73 -18.10 2.83
CA THR A 307 3.00 -17.93 3.52
C THR A 307 3.94 -16.99 2.77
N LEU A 308 4.13 -17.23 1.47
CA LEU A 308 5.08 -16.44 0.67
C LEU A 308 4.56 -15.02 0.42
N THR A 309 3.24 -14.83 0.28
CA THR A 309 2.63 -13.50 0.21
C THR A 309 2.84 -12.71 1.51
N SER A 310 2.65 -13.34 2.68
CA SER A 310 2.94 -12.70 3.98
C SER A 310 4.43 -12.34 4.14
N VAL A 311 5.35 -13.18 3.65
CA VAL A 311 6.78 -12.87 3.66
C VAL A 311 7.10 -11.66 2.77
N ALA A 312 6.47 -11.58 1.58
CA ALA A 312 6.64 -10.44 0.68
C ALA A 312 6.10 -9.15 1.30
N SER A 313 4.89 -9.20 1.90
CA SER A 313 4.27 -8.07 2.60
C SER A 313 5.14 -7.57 3.75
N LEU A 314 5.60 -8.48 4.64
CA LEU A 314 6.51 -8.13 5.73
C LEU A 314 7.81 -7.50 5.21
N GLY A 315 8.38 -8.07 4.13
CA GLY A 315 9.57 -7.51 3.48
C GLY A 315 9.32 -6.09 2.96
N THR A 316 8.16 -5.83 2.38
CA THR A 316 7.75 -4.50 1.89
C THR A 316 7.67 -3.52 3.05
N GLU A 317 7.00 -3.86 4.14
CA GLU A 317 6.86 -2.98 5.30
C GLU A 317 8.22 -2.65 5.96
N LEU A 318 9.11 -3.63 6.09
CA LEU A 318 10.44 -3.40 6.63
C LEU A 318 11.28 -2.44 5.75
N VAL A 319 11.21 -2.61 4.43
CA VAL A 319 11.88 -1.69 3.49
C VAL A 319 11.22 -0.30 3.54
N THR A 320 9.89 -0.22 3.63
CA THR A 320 9.15 1.06 3.78
C THR A 320 9.60 1.83 5.02
N VAL A 321 9.72 1.16 6.17
CA VAL A 321 10.26 1.77 7.41
C VAL A 321 11.69 2.26 7.21
N ALA A 322 12.54 1.48 6.53
CA ALA A 322 13.89 1.90 6.21
C ALA A 322 13.91 3.14 5.28
N VAL A 323 13.00 3.21 4.30
CA VAL A 323 12.84 4.37 3.42
C VAL A 323 12.43 5.60 4.21
N PHE A 324 11.52 5.51 5.20
CA PHE A 324 11.19 6.62 6.09
C PHE A 324 12.42 7.13 6.84
N GLY A 325 13.29 6.23 7.32
CA GLY A 325 14.56 6.59 7.93
C GLY A 325 15.51 7.33 6.97
N VAL A 326 15.68 6.80 5.75
CA VAL A 326 16.51 7.43 4.71
C VAL A 326 15.92 8.79 4.32
N TYR A 327 14.61 8.89 4.15
CA TYR A 327 13.92 10.14 3.84
C TYR A 327 14.19 11.21 4.90
N THR A 328 14.12 10.84 6.18
CA THR A 328 14.46 11.72 7.30
C THR A 328 15.89 12.24 7.22
N LEU A 329 16.85 11.34 6.99
CA LEU A 329 18.28 11.71 6.94
C LEU A 329 18.56 12.66 5.77
N LEU A 330 18.02 12.37 4.60
CA LEU A 330 18.19 13.22 3.41
C LEU A 330 17.44 14.54 3.55
N GLY A 331 16.20 14.52 4.02
CA GLY A 331 15.34 15.70 4.14
C GLY A 331 15.76 16.63 5.28
N ALA A 332 16.69 16.23 6.16
CA ALA A 332 17.28 17.13 7.14
C ALA A 332 18.10 18.27 6.51
N SER A 333 18.62 18.06 5.30
CA SER A 333 19.48 19.03 4.59
C SER A 333 19.04 19.32 3.15
N LEU A 334 18.13 18.52 2.59
CA LEU A 334 17.71 18.61 1.19
C LEU A 334 16.20 18.90 1.10
N ALA A 335 15.82 19.66 0.06
CA ALA A 335 14.40 19.87 -0.26
C ALA A 335 13.70 18.55 -0.64
N HIS A 336 12.39 18.44 -0.38
CA HIS A 336 11.58 17.27 -0.73
C HIS A 336 11.76 16.85 -2.19
N SER A 337 11.78 17.79 -3.14
CA SER A 337 12.02 17.52 -4.55
C SER A 337 13.33 16.77 -4.81
N THR A 338 14.41 17.14 -4.14
CA THR A 338 15.72 16.50 -4.28
C THR A 338 15.72 15.08 -3.68
N VAL A 339 15.03 14.89 -2.55
CA VAL A 339 14.88 13.55 -1.93
C VAL A 339 14.11 12.60 -2.85
N PHE A 340 13.04 13.07 -3.50
CA PHE A 340 12.30 12.28 -4.49
C PHE A 340 13.17 11.88 -5.68
N VAL A 341 14.02 12.80 -6.18
CA VAL A 341 14.98 12.50 -7.24
C VAL A 341 15.99 11.43 -6.80
N ILE A 342 16.56 11.53 -5.60
CA ILE A 342 17.49 10.54 -5.07
C ILE A 342 16.81 9.18 -4.92
N LEU A 343 15.58 9.15 -4.39
CA LEU A 343 14.83 7.92 -4.19
C LEU A 343 14.28 7.30 -5.48
N SER A 344 14.46 7.94 -6.64
CA SER A 344 14.27 7.28 -7.95
C SER A 344 15.41 6.31 -8.32
N VAL A 345 16.62 6.49 -7.73
CA VAL A 345 17.80 5.68 -8.05
C VAL A 345 17.64 4.19 -7.74
N PRO A 346 17.07 3.76 -6.60
CA PRO A 346 16.80 2.35 -6.34
C PRO A 346 16.00 1.66 -7.46
N TYR A 347 15.07 2.36 -8.08
CA TYR A 347 14.32 1.84 -9.22
C TYR A 347 15.16 1.66 -10.47
N LEU A 348 16.06 2.61 -10.77
CA LEU A 348 16.99 2.48 -11.88
C LEU A 348 17.95 1.30 -11.67
N VAL A 349 18.41 1.09 -10.43
CA VAL A 349 19.19 -0.10 -10.06
C VAL A 349 18.38 -1.38 -10.25
N THR A 350 17.14 -1.42 -9.79
CA THR A 350 16.23 -2.57 -9.95
C THR A 350 16.02 -2.86 -11.45
N ALA A 351 15.74 -1.84 -12.25
CA ALA A 351 15.57 -1.98 -13.70
C ALA A 351 16.84 -2.52 -14.37
N LEU A 352 18.02 -2.04 -13.97
CA LEU A 352 19.31 -2.50 -14.47
C LEU A 352 19.57 -3.97 -14.14
N VAL A 353 19.30 -4.38 -12.90
CA VAL A 353 19.44 -5.77 -12.45
C VAL A 353 18.50 -6.68 -13.26
N LEU A 354 17.23 -6.28 -13.43
CA LEU A 354 16.26 -7.03 -14.22
C LEU A 354 16.67 -7.14 -15.70
N SER A 355 17.23 -6.09 -16.28
CA SER A 355 17.66 -6.09 -17.68
C SER A 355 18.87 -7.02 -17.93
N ARG A 356 19.77 -7.13 -16.95
CA ARG A 356 20.95 -8.01 -17.02
C ARG A 356 20.63 -9.47 -16.70
N GLY A 357 19.58 -9.72 -15.94
CA GLY A 357 19.23 -11.03 -15.36
C GLY A 357 18.60 -12.02 -16.32
N ARG A 358 19.06 -12.21 -17.58
CA ARG A 358 18.84 -13.40 -18.44
C ARG A 358 19.54 -13.26 -19.80
N ARG A 359 20.83 -13.52 -19.82
CA ARG A 359 21.41 -14.24 -20.96
C ARG A 359 21.50 -15.72 -20.53
N ARG A 360 20.40 -16.47 -20.50
CA ARG A 360 20.51 -17.93 -20.63
C ARG A 360 20.89 -18.19 -22.10
N PRO A 361 21.99 -18.90 -22.38
CA PRO A 361 22.20 -19.44 -23.72
C PRO A 361 20.98 -20.32 -24.05
N ARG A 362 20.45 -20.15 -25.24
CA ARG A 362 19.47 -21.03 -25.85
C ARG A 362 20.12 -22.41 -25.79
N ASN A 363 19.63 -23.30 -24.92
CA ASN A 363 20.00 -24.70 -24.98
C ASN A 363 19.58 -25.17 -26.36
N GLU A 364 20.55 -25.39 -27.24
CA GLU A 364 20.35 -26.12 -28.48
C GLU A 364 19.76 -27.47 -28.07
N SER A 365 18.61 -27.81 -28.59
CA SER A 365 17.99 -29.09 -28.35
C SER A 365 18.94 -30.19 -28.83
N PRO A 366 18.94 -31.37 -28.19
CA PRO A 366 19.76 -32.52 -28.67
C PRO A 366 19.55 -32.83 -30.15
N GLU A 367 18.40 -32.48 -30.73
CA GLU A 367 18.05 -32.68 -32.14
C GLU A 367 18.79 -31.74 -33.09
N ASP A 368 19.19 -30.52 -32.68
CA ASP A 368 19.98 -29.61 -33.53
C ASP A 368 21.44 -30.05 -33.68
N ARG A 369 21.97 -30.85 -32.74
CA ARG A 369 23.33 -31.44 -32.79
C ARG A 369 23.40 -32.66 -33.76
N LEU A 370 22.28 -33.26 -34.05
CA LEU A 370 22.24 -34.40 -34.99
C LEU A 370 22.06 -33.99 -36.46
N ARG A 371 21.76 -32.74 -36.74
CA ARG A 371 21.61 -32.23 -38.12
C ARG A 371 22.90 -31.65 -38.70
N THR A 372 23.96 -31.53 -37.92
CA THR A 372 25.28 -31.00 -38.34
C THR A 372 26.40 -32.06 -38.40
N GLN A 373 26.03 -33.34 -38.30
CA GLN A 373 26.89 -34.47 -38.69
C GLN A 373 26.26 -35.17 -39.92
#